data_6321b619f0f876f9d2c22138f2b0223d
#
_entry.id   6321b619f0f876f9d2c22138f2b0223d
#
_cell.length_a   1.000
_cell.length_b   1.000
_cell.length_c   1.000
_cell.angle_alpha   90.00
_cell.angle_beta   90.00
_cell.angle_gamma   90.00
#
_symmetry.space_group_name_H-M   'P 1'
#
loop_
_entity.id
_entity.type
_entity.pdbx_description
1 polymer ?
#
loop_
_entity_poly.entity_id
_entity_poly.type
_entity_poly.pdbx_seq_one_letter_code
_entity_poly.pdbx_strand_id
1 'polypeptide(L)'
;MITFEGTVLARAEEQKVKGILLLGSLALAIYMLSAPVWNADKKYEVAKMDEEVEIEAFDETKTPASVPPKFARNKMKKAFGQVPDTSYYELGNLQIQKVDGKYVYIAPVEFSGFFKWWNGDVTPGYFTMSATDSADNPKFVKSQMTYTPSSFLHKNLERHMRMKHPTKIFYGDAQLEIDEDGKPYYIRSYGKFITARNGFDVEGIVVVDPATGQTESFALADVPEFIDGAVSPETVSLQNSYYGKYVHGFINSLIGKKEVKLPSDEGTEANVSPIFTENGEMYYFTDFTSPKEGVDSMLGYSLTDGRTGKATYYTGNLEDSYMDSQGALQIIEKKFIEKKWSGEMPVLYNFYGEASWLTPVLDSNGFLQNYFIVSAANPEISVYGNTPNEALKLDHTAIQRGGSTVDGSSSAEEKSVSGTVVRVFKERVGDFTQVSFLLDNK
;
A
#
# COMPACT_ATOMS: atom_id res chain seq x y z
N MET A 1 -0.50 -34.04 -68.79
CA MET A 1 0.58 -33.09 -68.58
C MET A 1 0.13 -31.83 -67.89
N ILE A 2 -1.07 -31.28 -68.20
CA ILE A 2 -1.62 -30.02 -67.61
C ILE A 2 -1.98 -30.15 -66.13
N THR A 3 -2.34 -31.30 -65.59
CA THR A 3 -2.70 -31.51 -64.19
C THR A 3 -1.51 -31.55 -63.22
N PHE A 4 -0.32 -31.89 -63.70
CA PHE A 4 0.89 -31.97 -62.86
C PHE A 4 1.49 -30.57 -62.59
N GLU A 5 1.50 -29.73 -63.62
CA GLU A 5 1.98 -28.33 -63.51
C GLU A 5 1.06 -27.50 -62.59
N GLY A 6 -0.27 -27.69 -62.72
CA GLY A 6 -1.22 -27.02 -61.84
C GLY A 6 -1.09 -27.37 -60.37
N THR A 7 -0.80 -28.64 -60.05
CA THR A 7 -0.58 -29.07 -58.68
C THR A 7 0.76 -28.59 -58.07
N VAL A 8 1.81 -28.48 -58.92
CA VAL A 8 3.13 -27.94 -58.48
C VAL A 8 3.01 -26.41 -58.21
N LEU A 9 2.32 -25.68 -59.10
CA LEU A 9 2.07 -24.25 -58.90
C LEU A 9 1.23 -23.97 -57.65
N ALA A 10 0.13 -24.72 -57.43
CA ALA A 10 -0.72 -24.58 -56.26
C ALA A 10 0.07 -24.90 -54.95
N ARG A 11 0.96 -25.90 -54.98
CA ARG A 11 1.81 -26.25 -53.85
C ARG A 11 2.89 -25.19 -53.58
N ALA A 12 3.43 -24.56 -54.62
CA ALA A 12 4.37 -23.47 -54.51
C ALA A 12 3.72 -22.19 -53.94
N GLU A 13 2.50 -21.89 -54.35
CA GLU A 13 1.72 -20.78 -53.78
C GLU A 13 1.33 -21.03 -52.33
N GLU A 14 0.92 -22.24 -51.97
CA GLU A 14 0.65 -22.62 -50.60
C GLU A 14 1.89 -22.47 -49.69
N GLN A 15 3.06 -22.84 -50.16
CA GLN A 15 4.32 -22.65 -49.43
C GLN A 15 4.69 -21.18 -49.29
N LYS A 16 4.44 -20.34 -50.31
CA LYS A 16 4.65 -18.90 -50.21
C LYS A 16 3.72 -18.26 -49.17
N VAL A 17 2.45 -18.63 -49.14
CA VAL A 17 1.47 -18.14 -48.13
C VAL A 17 1.89 -18.56 -46.74
N LYS A 18 2.31 -19.83 -46.54
CA LYS A 18 2.82 -20.31 -45.25
C LYS A 18 4.08 -19.54 -44.81
N GLY A 19 4.99 -19.26 -45.75
CA GLY A 19 6.20 -18.46 -45.53
C GLY A 19 5.87 -17.03 -45.10
N ILE A 20 4.92 -16.37 -45.78
CA ILE A 20 4.47 -15.03 -45.41
C ILE A 20 3.82 -14.99 -44.03
N LEU A 21 2.97 -15.98 -43.74
CA LEU A 21 2.34 -16.09 -42.41
C LEU A 21 3.36 -16.31 -41.28
N LEU A 22 4.36 -17.14 -41.55
CA LEU A 22 5.46 -17.40 -40.60
C LEU A 22 6.27 -16.12 -40.36
N LEU A 23 6.66 -15.39 -41.41
CA LEU A 23 7.41 -14.15 -41.30
C LEU A 23 6.57 -13.07 -40.60
N GLY A 24 5.27 -12.98 -40.92
CA GLY A 24 4.35 -12.06 -40.24
C GLY A 24 4.19 -12.38 -38.76
N SER A 25 4.05 -13.65 -38.39
CA SER A 25 3.97 -14.07 -36.99
C SER A 25 5.27 -13.83 -36.23
N LEU A 26 6.43 -14.05 -36.87
CA LEU A 26 7.73 -13.74 -36.28
C LEU A 26 7.93 -12.25 -36.09
N ALA A 27 7.58 -11.42 -37.09
CA ALA A 27 7.63 -9.96 -36.97
C ALA A 27 6.72 -9.44 -35.85
N LEU A 28 5.50 -9.99 -35.73
CA LEU A 28 4.58 -9.67 -34.65
C LEU A 28 5.15 -10.08 -33.30
N ALA A 29 5.75 -11.27 -33.19
CA ALA A 29 6.38 -11.73 -31.97
C ALA A 29 7.55 -10.81 -31.55
N ILE A 30 8.42 -10.43 -32.48
CA ILE A 30 9.52 -9.49 -32.24
C ILE A 30 8.97 -8.12 -31.79
N TYR A 31 7.94 -7.61 -32.48
CA TYR A 31 7.30 -6.36 -32.11
C TYR A 31 6.74 -6.42 -30.67
N MET A 32 6.04 -7.50 -30.31
CA MET A 32 5.48 -7.65 -28.96
C MET A 32 6.55 -7.83 -27.89
N LEU A 33 7.60 -8.59 -28.16
CA LEU A 33 8.72 -8.80 -27.23
C LEU A 33 9.56 -7.54 -27.03
N SER A 34 9.67 -6.67 -28.03
CA SER A 34 10.36 -5.39 -27.94
C SER A 34 9.50 -4.25 -27.38
N ALA A 35 8.23 -4.52 -27.06
CA ALA A 35 7.29 -3.52 -26.54
C ALA A 35 7.82 -2.73 -25.31
N PRO A 36 8.55 -3.30 -24.34
CA PRO A 36 9.11 -2.55 -23.22
C PRO A 36 10.01 -1.37 -23.67
N VAL A 37 10.75 -1.56 -24.77
CA VAL A 37 11.63 -0.52 -25.32
C VAL A 37 10.83 0.63 -25.93
N TRP A 38 9.83 0.29 -26.75
CA TRP A 38 9.02 1.28 -27.48
C TRP A 38 8.06 2.08 -26.58
N ASN A 39 7.70 1.50 -25.44
CA ASN A 39 6.68 2.04 -24.56
C ASN A 39 7.21 2.77 -23.33
N ALA A 40 8.53 2.79 -23.13
CA ALA A 40 9.11 3.37 -21.92
C ALA A 40 8.68 4.83 -21.71
N ASP A 41 8.80 5.66 -22.75
CA ASP A 41 8.42 7.08 -22.67
C ASP A 41 6.91 7.26 -22.43
N LYS A 42 6.08 6.44 -23.11
CA LYS A 42 4.62 6.49 -22.92
C LYS A 42 4.20 6.02 -21.53
N LYS A 43 4.90 5.04 -20.96
CA LYS A 43 4.67 4.60 -19.57
C LYS A 43 4.99 5.71 -18.58
N TYR A 44 6.09 6.42 -18.81
CA TYR A 44 6.45 7.57 -18.00
C TYR A 44 5.39 8.67 -18.07
N GLU A 45 4.95 9.03 -19.27
CA GLU A 45 3.92 10.06 -19.46
C GLU A 45 2.58 9.73 -18.78
N VAL A 46 2.16 8.45 -18.82
CA VAL A 46 0.94 7.99 -18.13
C VAL A 46 1.09 8.05 -16.60
N ALA A 47 2.28 7.78 -16.10
CA ALA A 47 2.58 7.75 -14.67
C ALA A 47 3.14 9.08 -14.13
N LYS A 48 3.17 10.13 -14.96
CA LYS A 48 3.70 11.43 -14.56
C LYS A 48 2.93 12.00 -13.39
N MET A 49 3.66 12.48 -12.40
CA MET A 49 3.14 13.04 -11.15
C MET A 49 3.29 14.55 -11.15
N ASP A 50 2.42 15.24 -10.45
CA ASP A 50 2.63 16.62 -10.06
C ASP A 50 3.78 16.67 -9.06
N GLU A 51 4.61 17.73 -9.08
CA GLU A 51 5.76 17.84 -8.19
C GLU A 51 5.55 18.94 -7.14
N GLU A 52 5.78 18.60 -5.89
CA GLU A 52 5.71 19.46 -4.71
C GLU A 52 7.01 19.36 -3.91
N VAL A 53 7.30 20.35 -3.07
CA VAL A 53 8.54 20.38 -2.27
C VAL A 53 8.31 19.91 -0.84
N GLU A 54 7.21 20.31 -0.22
CA GLU A 54 6.97 20.09 1.19
C GLU A 54 5.75 19.19 1.42
N ILE A 55 5.86 18.32 2.41
CA ILE A 55 4.77 17.53 2.96
C ILE A 55 3.95 18.40 3.92
N GLU A 56 2.62 18.27 3.84
CA GLU A 56 1.73 18.90 4.80
C GLU A 56 2.03 18.43 6.23
N ALA A 57 1.93 19.36 7.19
CA ALA A 57 2.06 19.04 8.60
C ALA A 57 0.90 18.11 9.03
N PHE A 58 1.23 17.07 9.78
CA PHE A 58 0.22 16.19 10.37
C PHE A 58 -0.42 16.87 11.58
N ASP A 59 -1.74 16.75 11.71
CA ASP A 59 -2.49 17.19 12.91
C ASP A 59 -2.27 16.18 14.05
N GLU A 60 -1.34 16.48 14.95
CA GLU A 60 -0.93 15.62 16.04
C GLU A 60 -2.04 15.41 17.11
N THR A 61 -3.18 16.12 16.99
CA THR A 61 -4.37 15.83 17.81
C THR A 61 -5.13 14.58 17.34
N LYS A 62 -4.86 14.11 16.13
CA LYS A 62 -5.44 12.90 15.53
C LYS A 62 -4.55 11.69 15.71
N THR A 63 -5.15 10.52 15.64
CA THR A 63 -4.41 9.25 15.63
C THR A 63 -4.25 8.78 14.19
N PRO A 64 -3.02 8.55 13.70
CA PRO A 64 -2.81 8.04 12.35
C PRO A 64 -3.36 6.61 12.23
N ALA A 65 -3.79 6.23 11.02
CA ALA A 65 -4.21 4.86 10.69
C ALA A 65 -2.98 3.94 10.64
N SER A 66 -2.49 3.55 11.80
CA SER A 66 -1.17 2.92 12.00
C SER A 66 -1.22 1.44 12.37
N VAL A 67 -2.41 0.82 12.41
CA VAL A 67 -2.53 -0.63 12.60
C VAL A 67 -2.04 -1.31 11.31
N PRO A 68 -0.95 -2.12 11.35
CA PRO A 68 -0.42 -2.70 10.12
C PRO A 68 -1.32 -3.82 9.58
N PRO A 69 -1.43 -3.97 8.24
CA PRO A 69 -2.26 -5.00 7.60
C PRO A 69 -1.94 -6.41 8.09
N LYS A 70 -0.68 -6.74 8.26
CA LYS A 70 -0.22 -8.04 8.76
C LYS A 70 -0.76 -8.36 10.16
N PHE A 71 -0.78 -7.37 11.05
CA PHE A 71 -1.37 -7.53 12.38
C PHE A 71 -2.89 -7.71 12.31
N ALA A 72 -3.60 -6.88 11.54
CA ALA A 72 -5.04 -6.99 11.34
C ALA A 72 -5.43 -8.36 10.78
N ARG A 73 -4.71 -8.84 9.76
CA ARG A 73 -4.88 -10.18 9.17
C ARG A 73 -4.67 -11.29 10.21
N ASN A 74 -3.65 -11.19 11.05
CA ASN A 74 -3.39 -12.17 12.10
C ASN A 74 -4.49 -12.20 13.16
N LYS A 75 -4.99 -11.03 13.57
CA LYS A 75 -6.14 -10.95 14.50
C LYS A 75 -7.41 -11.56 13.89
N MET A 76 -7.71 -11.26 12.62
CA MET A 76 -8.86 -11.84 11.91
C MET A 76 -8.74 -13.36 11.78
N LYS A 77 -7.56 -13.90 11.47
CA LYS A 77 -7.32 -15.36 11.45
C LYS A 77 -7.59 -16.03 12.80
N LYS A 78 -7.24 -15.36 13.90
CA LYS A 78 -7.54 -15.86 15.25
C LYS A 78 -9.03 -15.78 15.59
N ALA A 79 -9.71 -14.77 15.07
CA ALA A 79 -11.15 -14.60 15.25
C ALA A 79 -11.99 -15.53 14.33
N PHE A 80 -11.35 -16.35 13.50
CA PHE A 80 -11.99 -17.18 12.50
C PHE A 80 -12.99 -18.20 13.07
N GLY A 81 -12.90 -18.52 14.37
CA GLY A 81 -13.90 -19.29 15.09
C GLY A 81 -15.31 -18.69 15.12
N GLN A 82 -15.46 -17.41 14.77
CA GLN A 82 -16.79 -16.76 14.60
C GLN A 82 -17.49 -17.17 13.30
N VAL A 83 -16.75 -17.74 12.33
CA VAL A 83 -17.29 -18.18 11.05
C VAL A 83 -17.92 -19.56 11.21
N PRO A 84 -19.18 -19.78 10.77
CA PRO A 84 -19.75 -21.11 10.73
C PRO A 84 -18.98 -22.01 9.76
N ASP A 85 -18.82 -23.27 10.08
CA ASP A 85 -18.13 -24.27 9.23
C ASP A 85 -16.72 -23.86 8.78
N THR A 86 -15.92 -23.40 9.74
CA THR A 86 -14.56 -22.81 9.51
C THR A 86 -13.65 -23.63 8.59
N SER A 87 -13.82 -24.96 8.56
CA SER A 87 -13.01 -25.85 7.71
C SER A 87 -13.23 -25.64 6.20
N TYR A 88 -14.31 -24.97 5.81
CA TYR A 88 -14.64 -24.68 4.41
C TYR A 88 -13.96 -23.42 3.89
N TYR A 89 -13.50 -22.55 4.78
CA TYR A 89 -13.16 -21.19 4.45
C TYR A 89 -11.76 -20.79 4.88
N GLU A 90 -11.28 -19.73 4.28
CA GLU A 90 -10.04 -18.99 4.63
C GLU A 90 -10.29 -17.50 4.53
N LEU A 91 -9.36 -16.71 5.06
CA LEU A 91 -9.42 -15.24 4.99
C LEU A 91 -8.92 -14.77 3.62
N GLY A 92 -9.72 -14.00 2.91
CA GLY A 92 -9.38 -13.38 1.63
C GLY A 92 -8.49 -12.14 1.76
N ASN A 93 -8.42 -11.36 0.68
CA ASN A 93 -7.62 -10.14 0.63
C ASN A 93 -8.13 -9.09 1.61
N LEU A 94 -7.19 -8.45 2.29
CA LEU A 94 -7.46 -7.37 3.23
C LEU A 94 -7.49 -6.04 2.49
N GLN A 95 -8.52 -5.24 2.73
CA GLN A 95 -8.68 -3.89 2.23
C GLN A 95 -8.89 -2.93 3.39
N ILE A 96 -8.39 -1.71 3.27
CA ILE A 96 -8.69 -0.61 4.20
C ILE A 96 -9.70 0.33 3.55
N GLN A 97 -10.64 0.85 4.33
CA GLN A 97 -11.70 1.74 3.86
C GLN A 97 -12.14 2.68 4.98
N LYS A 98 -12.68 3.85 4.62
CA LYS A 98 -13.39 4.74 5.53
C LYS A 98 -14.89 4.45 5.47
N VAL A 99 -15.47 4.01 6.58
CA VAL A 99 -16.91 3.74 6.72
C VAL A 99 -17.43 4.53 7.91
N ASP A 100 -18.47 5.33 7.71
CA ASP A 100 -19.04 6.21 8.77
C ASP A 100 -17.99 7.04 9.52
N GLY A 101 -17.03 7.60 8.79
CA GLY A 101 -15.95 8.41 9.35
C GLY A 101 -14.88 7.63 10.11
N LYS A 102 -14.94 6.29 10.13
CA LYS A 102 -13.96 5.42 10.80
C LYS A 102 -13.13 4.66 9.77
N TYR A 103 -11.84 4.51 10.04
CA TYR A 103 -10.96 3.71 9.22
C TYR A 103 -11.01 2.26 9.67
N VAL A 104 -11.40 1.37 8.75
CA VAL A 104 -11.60 -0.05 9.04
C VAL A 104 -10.87 -0.92 8.01
N TYR A 105 -10.34 -2.03 8.49
CA TYR A 105 -9.93 -3.14 7.64
C TYR A 105 -11.12 -4.03 7.36
N ILE A 106 -11.23 -4.49 6.12
CA ILE A 106 -12.27 -5.41 5.65
C ILE A 106 -11.58 -6.58 4.97
N ALA A 107 -12.00 -7.80 5.28
CA ALA A 107 -11.51 -9.01 4.61
C ALA A 107 -12.65 -9.99 4.38
N PRO A 108 -12.90 -10.43 3.13
CA PRO A 108 -13.91 -11.44 2.84
C PRO A 108 -13.51 -12.81 3.40
N VAL A 109 -14.51 -13.61 3.69
CA VAL A 109 -14.34 -15.03 3.95
C VAL A 109 -14.49 -15.77 2.62
N GLU A 110 -13.46 -16.50 2.22
CA GLU A 110 -13.34 -17.15 0.93
C GLU A 110 -13.33 -18.67 1.06
N PHE A 111 -13.71 -19.40 0.00
CA PHE A 111 -13.62 -20.85 0.00
C PHE A 111 -12.15 -21.31 -0.04
N SER A 112 -11.82 -22.30 0.77
CA SER A 112 -10.46 -22.88 0.78
C SER A 112 -10.29 -24.03 -0.23
N GLY A 113 -11.03 -24.02 -1.35
CA GLY A 113 -10.86 -24.95 -2.48
C GLY A 113 -12.15 -25.38 -3.17
N PHE A 114 -11.97 -26.04 -4.32
CA PHE A 114 -13.07 -26.41 -5.24
C PHE A 114 -14.17 -27.26 -4.59
N PHE A 115 -13.84 -28.34 -3.89
CA PHE A 115 -14.85 -29.22 -3.32
C PHE A 115 -15.65 -28.55 -2.19
N LYS A 116 -15.04 -27.59 -1.51
CA LYS A 116 -15.72 -26.82 -0.47
C LYS A 116 -16.70 -25.83 -1.07
N TRP A 117 -16.29 -25.15 -2.15
CA TRP A 117 -17.21 -24.34 -2.93
C TRP A 117 -18.36 -25.15 -3.52
N TRP A 118 -18.05 -26.33 -4.11
CA TRP A 118 -19.08 -27.20 -4.73
C TRP A 118 -20.16 -27.62 -3.74
N ASN A 119 -19.81 -27.86 -2.49
CA ASN A 119 -20.73 -28.26 -1.44
C ASN A 119 -21.35 -27.06 -0.70
N GLY A 120 -20.68 -25.90 -0.69
CA GLY A 120 -21.09 -24.73 0.11
C GLY A 120 -21.92 -23.70 -0.64
N ASP A 121 -21.70 -23.55 -1.94
CA ASP A 121 -22.38 -22.65 -2.88
C ASP A 121 -22.20 -21.14 -2.64
N VAL A 122 -22.21 -20.65 -1.40
CA VAL A 122 -22.05 -19.23 -1.01
C VAL A 122 -21.07 -19.07 0.13
N THR A 123 -20.31 -17.96 0.14
CA THR A 123 -19.48 -17.59 1.28
C THR A 123 -20.31 -16.85 2.34
N PRO A 124 -19.97 -16.97 3.65
CA PRO A 124 -20.87 -16.55 4.73
C PRO A 124 -20.79 -15.05 5.07
N GLY A 125 -19.77 -14.32 4.63
CA GLY A 125 -19.60 -12.91 4.97
C GLY A 125 -18.16 -12.43 4.96
N TYR A 126 -17.87 -11.43 5.79
CA TYR A 126 -16.60 -10.77 5.87
C TYR A 126 -16.25 -10.36 7.30
N PHE A 127 -14.97 -10.07 7.55
CA PHE A 127 -14.51 -9.49 8.80
C PHE A 127 -14.29 -7.99 8.67
N THR A 128 -14.53 -7.26 9.77
CA THR A 128 -14.14 -5.86 9.94
C THR A 128 -13.33 -5.67 11.22
N MET A 129 -12.42 -4.72 11.23
CA MET A 129 -11.60 -4.35 12.38
C MET A 129 -11.14 -2.90 12.24
N SER A 130 -11.00 -2.16 13.35
CA SER A 130 -10.43 -0.80 13.32
C SER A 130 -9.01 -0.79 12.75
N ALA A 131 -8.72 0.23 11.91
CA ALA A 131 -7.38 0.49 11.40
C ALA A 131 -6.58 1.50 12.26
N THR A 132 -7.22 2.11 13.26
CA THR A 132 -6.59 3.09 14.18
C THR A 132 -6.44 2.57 15.60
N ASP A 133 -7.20 1.54 15.99
CA ASP A 133 -7.17 0.95 17.32
C ASP A 133 -6.75 -0.53 17.27
N SER A 134 -5.52 -0.79 17.69
CA SER A 134 -4.98 -2.15 17.76
C SER A 134 -5.63 -3.03 18.82
N ALA A 135 -6.32 -2.44 19.82
CA ALA A 135 -7.05 -3.17 20.85
C ALA A 135 -8.42 -3.68 20.37
N ASP A 136 -8.97 -3.08 19.30
CA ASP A 136 -10.24 -3.51 18.72
C ASP A 136 -10.20 -4.98 18.28
N ASN A 137 -11.30 -5.68 18.48
CA ASN A 137 -11.42 -7.08 18.10
C ASN A 137 -12.15 -7.22 16.76
N PRO A 138 -11.64 -8.09 15.86
CA PRO A 138 -12.32 -8.36 14.60
C PRO A 138 -13.74 -8.84 14.81
N LYS A 139 -14.66 -8.33 14.00
CA LYS A 139 -16.08 -8.69 14.00
C LYS A 139 -16.41 -9.37 12.69
N PHE A 140 -17.04 -10.55 12.78
CA PHE A 140 -17.59 -11.25 11.63
C PHE A 140 -18.98 -10.70 11.30
N VAL A 141 -19.17 -10.23 10.07
CA VAL A 141 -20.44 -9.73 9.54
C VAL A 141 -21.00 -10.76 8.57
N LYS A 142 -22.21 -11.23 8.84
CA LYS A 142 -22.91 -12.19 7.98
C LYS A 142 -23.44 -11.49 6.73
N SER A 143 -22.96 -11.91 5.58
CA SER A 143 -23.43 -11.45 4.28
C SER A 143 -23.13 -12.52 3.23
N GLN A 144 -24.17 -13.20 2.76
CA GLN A 144 -23.99 -14.27 1.78
C GLN A 144 -23.54 -13.73 0.43
N MET A 145 -22.43 -14.27 -0.08
CA MET A 145 -21.86 -13.89 -1.36
C MET A 145 -21.70 -15.11 -2.26
N THR A 146 -22.25 -15.01 -3.47
CA THR A 146 -22.22 -16.07 -4.49
C THR A 146 -21.07 -15.88 -5.46
N TYR A 147 -20.84 -14.62 -5.89
CA TYR A 147 -19.80 -14.25 -6.85
C TYR A 147 -18.58 -13.74 -6.10
N THR A 148 -17.60 -14.63 -5.89
CA THR A 148 -16.38 -14.32 -5.14
C THR A 148 -15.13 -14.76 -5.92
N PRO A 149 -13.93 -14.24 -5.60
CA PRO A 149 -12.68 -14.71 -6.19
C PRO A 149 -12.46 -16.20 -6.04
N SER A 150 -12.85 -16.78 -4.90
CA SER A 150 -12.71 -18.20 -4.58
C SER A 150 -13.82 -19.11 -5.12
N SER A 151 -14.87 -18.51 -5.70
CA SER A 151 -15.91 -19.27 -6.38
C SER A 151 -15.40 -19.83 -7.71
N PHE A 152 -16.05 -20.88 -8.23
CA PHE A 152 -15.66 -21.56 -9.44
C PHE A 152 -16.69 -21.44 -10.56
N LEU A 153 -16.30 -21.85 -11.77
CA LEU A 153 -17.14 -21.89 -12.98
C LEU A 153 -17.76 -20.52 -13.28
N HIS A 154 -19.06 -20.45 -13.44
CA HIS A 154 -19.80 -19.22 -13.77
C HIS A 154 -19.97 -18.26 -12.58
N LYS A 155 -19.70 -18.72 -11.35
CA LYS A 155 -19.75 -17.93 -10.12
C LYS A 155 -18.39 -17.33 -9.75
N ASN A 156 -17.31 -17.72 -10.42
CA ASN A 156 -16.00 -17.07 -10.23
C ASN A 156 -16.09 -15.61 -10.63
N LEU A 157 -15.73 -14.72 -9.70
CA LEU A 157 -15.88 -13.28 -9.84
C LEU A 157 -15.16 -12.72 -11.06
N GLU A 158 -13.91 -13.09 -11.27
CA GLU A 158 -13.12 -12.59 -12.40
C GLU A 158 -13.68 -13.03 -13.75
N ARG A 159 -14.09 -14.28 -13.83
CA ARG A 159 -14.74 -14.81 -15.04
C ARG A 159 -16.05 -14.08 -15.30
N HIS A 160 -16.84 -13.86 -14.25
CA HIS A 160 -18.10 -13.15 -14.33
C HIS A 160 -17.91 -11.72 -14.84
N MET A 161 -16.98 -10.96 -14.24
CA MET A 161 -16.62 -9.61 -14.69
C MET A 161 -16.19 -9.60 -16.16
N ARG A 162 -15.32 -10.54 -16.56
CA ARG A 162 -14.81 -10.64 -17.92
C ARG A 162 -15.91 -11.00 -18.95
N MET A 163 -16.88 -11.83 -18.56
CA MET A 163 -18.02 -12.18 -19.41
C MET A 163 -19.00 -11.01 -19.58
N LYS A 164 -19.22 -10.22 -18.53
CA LYS A 164 -20.10 -9.05 -18.57
C LYS A 164 -19.45 -7.84 -19.26
N HIS A 165 -18.13 -7.71 -19.16
CA HIS A 165 -17.35 -6.60 -19.69
C HIS A 165 -16.19 -7.11 -20.56
N PRO A 166 -16.46 -7.78 -21.72
CA PRO A 166 -15.46 -8.49 -22.51
C PRO A 166 -14.40 -7.58 -23.15
N THR A 167 -14.71 -6.28 -23.32
CA THR A 167 -13.80 -5.30 -23.92
C THR A 167 -12.88 -4.62 -22.90
N LYS A 168 -13.13 -4.79 -21.62
CA LYS A 168 -12.33 -4.17 -20.56
C LYS A 168 -11.11 -5.02 -20.22
N ILE A 169 -9.99 -4.37 -19.96
CA ILE A 169 -8.75 -4.99 -19.52
C ILE A 169 -8.66 -4.75 -18.02
N PHE A 170 -8.70 -5.84 -17.25
CA PHE A 170 -8.60 -5.78 -15.80
C PHE A 170 -7.14 -5.94 -15.35
N TYR A 171 -6.76 -5.19 -14.31
CA TYR A 171 -5.46 -5.27 -13.66
C TYR A 171 -5.63 -5.23 -12.13
N GLY A 172 -4.73 -5.86 -11.40
CA GLY A 172 -4.83 -6.03 -9.96
C GLY A 172 -5.91 -7.04 -9.53
N ASP A 173 -5.95 -7.33 -8.25
CA ASP A 173 -6.93 -8.19 -7.64
C ASP A 173 -8.27 -7.45 -7.41
N ALA A 174 -9.35 -8.21 -7.28
CA ALA A 174 -10.62 -7.65 -6.84
C ALA A 174 -10.58 -7.36 -5.34
N GLN A 175 -11.04 -6.18 -4.95
CA GLN A 175 -11.09 -5.71 -3.57
C GLN A 175 -12.53 -5.71 -3.07
N LEU A 176 -12.73 -6.02 -1.77
CA LEU A 176 -14.05 -5.95 -1.15
C LEU A 176 -14.17 -4.63 -0.39
N GLU A 177 -15.14 -3.81 -0.76
CA GLU A 177 -15.54 -2.62 -0.01
C GLU A 177 -17.02 -2.71 0.39
N ILE A 178 -17.42 -1.96 1.39
CA ILE A 178 -18.79 -1.93 1.90
C ILE A 178 -19.36 -0.53 1.79
N ASP A 179 -20.67 -0.44 1.55
CA ASP A 179 -21.38 0.83 1.64
C ASP A 179 -21.70 1.21 3.11
N GLU A 180 -22.36 2.34 3.32
CA GLU A 180 -22.73 2.83 4.66
C GLU A 180 -23.67 1.89 5.43
N ASP A 181 -24.44 1.07 4.72
CA ASP A 181 -25.32 0.05 5.30
C ASP A 181 -24.58 -1.28 5.61
N GLY A 182 -23.30 -1.36 5.28
CA GLY A 182 -22.47 -2.56 5.44
C GLY A 182 -22.71 -3.61 4.35
N LYS A 183 -23.31 -3.24 3.22
CA LYS A 183 -23.46 -4.15 2.10
C LYS A 183 -22.15 -4.25 1.32
N PRO A 184 -21.63 -5.48 1.09
CA PRO A 184 -20.37 -5.65 0.41
C PRO A 184 -20.51 -5.56 -1.12
N TYR A 185 -19.45 -5.04 -1.76
CA TYR A 185 -19.26 -4.99 -3.20
C TYR A 185 -17.83 -5.37 -3.54
N TYR A 186 -17.65 -6.16 -4.59
CA TYR A 186 -16.33 -6.35 -5.17
C TYR A 186 -16.05 -5.29 -6.23
N ILE A 187 -14.86 -4.73 -6.14
CA ILE A 187 -14.38 -3.66 -7.02
C ILE A 187 -13.12 -4.13 -7.71
N ARG A 188 -13.00 -3.89 -9.01
CA ARG A 188 -11.78 -4.17 -9.76
C ARG A 188 -11.50 -3.09 -10.78
N SER A 189 -10.25 -2.61 -10.81
CA SER A 189 -9.80 -1.62 -11.78
C SER A 189 -9.76 -2.20 -13.19
N TYR A 190 -10.20 -1.40 -14.17
CA TYR A 190 -10.02 -1.69 -15.58
C TYR A 190 -9.35 -0.52 -16.29
N GLY A 191 -8.76 -0.80 -17.43
CA GLY A 191 -8.10 0.21 -18.24
C GLY A 191 -7.77 -0.28 -19.63
N LYS A 192 -6.72 0.29 -20.21
CA LYS A 192 -6.23 -0.06 -21.53
C LYS A 192 -4.73 -0.38 -21.51
N PHE A 193 -4.29 -1.12 -22.52
CA PHE A 193 -2.86 -1.24 -22.79
C PHE A 193 -2.32 0.04 -23.42
N ILE A 194 -1.14 0.46 -22.99
CA ILE A 194 -0.48 1.66 -23.53
C ILE A 194 -0.12 1.40 -25.00
N THR A 195 0.55 0.29 -25.31
CA THR A 195 0.84 -0.14 -26.70
C THR A 195 1.20 -1.62 -26.71
N ALA A 196 0.87 -2.32 -27.82
CA ALA A 196 1.30 -3.70 -28.08
C ALA A 196 1.03 -4.67 -26.91
N ARG A 197 -0.10 -4.53 -26.25
CA ARG A 197 -0.48 -5.28 -25.03
C ARG A 197 0.54 -5.13 -23.88
N ASN A 198 1.27 -4.05 -23.83
CA ASN A 198 2.26 -3.75 -22.83
C ASN A 198 1.98 -2.40 -22.16
N GLY A 199 2.22 -2.36 -20.82
CA GLY A 199 1.84 -1.25 -19.98
C GLY A 199 0.34 -1.22 -19.71
N PHE A 200 -0.06 -0.60 -18.63
CA PHE A 200 -1.45 -0.47 -18.21
C PHE A 200 -1.73 0.98 -17.80
N ASP A 201 -2.84 1.51 -18.30
CA ASP A 201 -3.37 2.82 -17.97
C ASP A 201 -4.79 2.64 -17.47
N VAL A 202 -5.05 3.02 -16.20
CA VAL A 202 -6.35 2.84 -15.55
C VAL A 202 -7.37 3.84 -16.07
N GLU A 203 -8.59 3.38 -16.35
CA GLU A 203 -9.69 4.21 -16.86
C GLU A 203 -10.90 4.24 -15.93
N GLY A 204 -11.05 3.22 -15.11
CA GLY A 204 -12.21 3.10 -14.23
C GLY A 204 -12.27 1.80 -13.45
N ILE A 205 -13.44 1.52 -12.91
CA ILE A 205 -13.71 0.32 -12.11
C ILE A 205 -14.96 -0.41 -12.62
N VAL A 206 -15.00 -1.70 -12.33
CA VAL A 206 -16.23 -2.49 -12.36
C VAL A 206 -16.57 -2.85 -10.92
N VAL A 207 -17.81 -2.55 -10.54
CA VAL A 207 -18.40 -2.87 -9.24
C VAL A 207 -19.34 -4.06 -9.44
N VAL A 208 -19.25 -5.04 -8.56
CA VAL A 208 -20.10 -6.25 -8.57
C VAL A 208 -20.80 -6.40 -7.24
N ASP A 209 -22.11 -6.52 -7.26
CA ASP A 209 -22.88 -7.02 -6.12
C ASP A 209 -22.64 -8.54 -6.00
N PRO A 210 -21.91 -9.02 -4.98
CA PRO A 210 -21.54 -10.43 -4.90
C PRO A 210 -22.70 -11.37 -4.60
N ALA A 211 -23.81 -10.86 -4.08
CA ALA A 211 -25.01 -11.68 -3.81
C ALA A 211 -25.78 -11.98 -5.09
N THR A 212 -25.95 -10.98 -5.96
CA THR A 212 -26.79 -11.05 -7.15
C THR A 212 -26.02 -11.24 -8.46
N GLY A 213 -24.73 -10.85 -8.48
CA GLY A 213 -23.90 -10.81 -9.68
C GLY A 213 -24.21 -9.62 -10.61
N GLN A 214 -24.99 -8.63 -10.16
CA GLN A 214 -25.17 -7.39 -10.90
C GLN A 214 -23.84 -6.66 -11.00
N THR A 215 -23.54 -6.13 -12.19
CA THR A 215 -22.28 -5.43 -12.47
C THR A 215 -22.56 -4.07 -13.01
N GLU A 216 -21.81 -3.08 -12.57
CA GLU A 216 -21.81 -1.73 -13.09
C GLU A 216 -20.36 -1.25 -13.32
N SER A 217 -20.15 -0.41 -14.34
CA SER A 217 -18.82 0.13 -14.61
C SER A 217 -18.84 1.65 -14.54
N PHE A 218 -17.85 2.20 -13.86
CA PHE A 218 -17.68 3.63 -13.64
C PHE A 218 -16.33 4.08 -14.21
N ALA A 219 -16.29 5.26 -14.84
CA ALA A 219 -15.04 5.96 -15.05
C ALA A 219 -14.50 6.48 -13.71
N LEU A 220 -13.20 6.74 -13.58
CA LEU A 220 -12.63 7.23 -12.32
C LEU A 220 -13.29 8.52 -11.80
N ALA A 221 -13.77 9.38 -12.72
CA ALA A 221 -14.47 10.61 -12.35
C ALA A 221 -15.87 10.39 -11.75
N ASP A 222 -16.48 9.22 -12.00
CA ASP A 222 -17.88 8.92 -11.64
C ASP A 222 -17.97 7.82 -10.56
N VAL A 223 -16.86 7.51 -9.89
CA VAL A 223 -16.80 6.47 -8.86
C VAL A 223 -17.74 6.80 -7.70
N PRO A 224 -18.60 5.84 -7.25
CA PRO A 224 -19.49 6.02 -6.11
C PRO A 224 -18.76 6.50 -4.85
N GLU A 225 -19.42 7.32 -4.03
CA GLU A 225 -18.79 8.00 -2.89
C GLU A 225 -18.25 7.06 -1.83
N PHE A 226 -18.91 5.91 -1.62
CA PHE A 226 -18.49 4.92 -0.64
C PHE A 226 -17.21 4.16 -1.00
N ILE A 227 -16.72 4.27 -2.25
CA ILE A 227 -15.53 3.55 -2.72
C ILE A 227 -14.30 4.43 -2.51
N ASP A 228 -13.36 3.96 -1.68
CA ASP A 228 -12.10 4.65 -1.39
C ASP A 228 -10.95 4.16 -2.27
N GLY A 229 -10.90 2.86 -2.55
CA GLY A 229 -9.82 2.18 -3.28
C GLY A 229 -10.18 1.88 -4.74
N ALA A 230 -10.63 2.86 -5.53
CA ALA A 230 -10.96 2.65 -6.93
C ALA A 230 -9.73 2.24 -7.77
N VAL A 231 -8.57 2.81 -7.48
CA VAL A 231 -7.29 2.41 -8.07
C VAL A 231 -6.63 1.39 -7.16
N SER A 232 -6.36 0.20 -7.68
CA SER A 232 -5.80 -0.88 -6.85
C SER A 232 -4.35 -0.60 -6.44
N PRO A 233 -3.89 -1.11 -5.28
CA PRO A 233 -2.49 -0.99 -4.84
C PRO A 233 -1.49 -1.45 -5.90
N GLU A 234 -1.80 -2.54 -6.62
CA GLU A 234 -0.95 -3.08 -7.69
C GLU A 234 -0.84 -2.10 -8.87
N THR A 235 -1.93 -1.39 -9.19
CA THR A 235 -1.91 -0.36 -10.23
C THR A 235 -1.03 0.82 -9.82
N VAL A 236 -1.15 1.29 -8.58
CA VAL A 236 -0.31 2.37 -8.04
C VAL A 236 1.16 1.96 -8.03
N SER A 237 1.47 0.76 -7.54
CA SER A 237 2.84 0.21 -7.55
C SER A 237 3.43 0.15 -8.97
N LEU A 238 2.62 -0.26 -9.95
CA LEU A 238 3.03 -0.30 -11.35
C LEU A 238 3.33 1.09 -11.90
N GLN A 239 2.46 2.07 -11.64
CA GLN A 239 2.65 3.47 -12.05
C GLN A 239 3.89 4.10 -11.39
N ASN A 240 4.09 3.87 -10.08
CA ASN A 240 5.30 4.29 -9.38
C ASN A 240 6.57 3.74 -10.03
N SER A 241 6.53 2.47 -10.44
CA SER A 241 7.64 1.85 -11.18
C SER A 241 7.88 2.49 -12.54
N TYR A 242 6.82 2.88 -13.27
CA TYR A 242 6.97 3.59 -14.55
C TYR A 242 7.57 4.98 -14.37
N TYR A 243 7.07 5.75 -13.41
CA TYR A 243 7.58 7.07 -13.09
C TYR A 243 9.05 7.05 -12.67
N GLY A 244 9.41 6.15 -11.77
CA GLY A 244 10.77 6.09 -11.25
C GLY A 244 11.80 5.57 -12.25
N LYS A 245 11.44 4.58 -13.08
CA LYS A 245 12.38 3.91 -13.98
C LYS A 245 12.57 4.61 -15.32
N TYR A 246 11.52 5.18 -15.90
CA TYR A 246 11.52 5.56 -17.30
C TYR A 246 11.66 7.06 -17.54
N VAL A 247 12.14 7.82 -16.56
CA VAL A 247 12.35 9.28 -16.63
C VAL A 247 13.14 9.73 -17.88
N HIS A 248 14.09 8.94 -18.35
CA HIS A 248 14.86 9.15 -19.58
C HIS A 248 14.84 7.93 -20.50
N GLY A 249 13.69 7.22 -20.55
CA GLY A 249 13.46 6.10 -21.43
C GLY A 249 14.10 4.78 -21.02
N PHE A 250 13.93 3.76 -21.86
CA PHE A 250 14.30 2.39 -21.54
C PHE A 250 15.81 2.18 -21.36
N ILE A 251 16.64 2.74 -22.25
CA ILE A 251 18.09 2.54 -22.21
C ILE A 251 18.68 3.13 -20.94
N ASN A 252 18.23 4.35 -20.56
CA ASN A 252 18.66 4.97 -19.31
C ASN A 252 18.32 4.12 -18.08
N SER A 253 17.15 3.48 -18.09
CA SER A 253 16.73 2.64 -16.96
C SER A 253 17.65 1.42 -16.74
N LEU A 254 18.35 0.98 -17.76
CA LEU A 254 19.25 -0.19 -17.69
C LEU A 254 20.70 0.19 -17.41
N ILE A 255 21.25 1.17 -18.15
CA ILE A 255 22.68 1.45 -18.20
C ILE A 255 23.04 2.78 -17.53
N GLY A 256 22.42 3.87 -17.95
CA GLY A 256 22.77 5.23 -17.49
C GLY A 256 22.30 5.51 -16.08
N LYS A 257 21.09 5.05 -15.74
CA LYS A 257 20.39 5.26 -14.47
C LYS A 257 20.38 6.72 -13.96
N LYS A 258 20.51 7.69 -14.89
CA LYS A 258 20.41 9.11 -14.54
C LYS A 258 19.00 9.42 -14.08
N GLU A 259 18.86 10.00 -12.88
CA GLU A 259 17.59 10.37 -12.25
C GLU A 259 16.59 9.20 -12.08
N VAL A 260 17.06 7.96 -12.29
CA VAL A 260 16.27 6.77 -11.99
C VAL A 260 16.11 6.64 -10.48
N LYS A 261 14.89 6.39 -10.05
CA LYS A 261 14.51 6.13 -8.66
C LYS A 261 13.65 4.87 -8.61
N LEU A 262 13.77 4.13 -7.54
CA LEU A 262 13.02 2.88 -7.37
C LEU A 262 12.03 3.05 -6.23
N PRO A 263 10.73 2.71 -6.43
CA PRO A 263 9.81 2.66 -5.33
C PRO A 263 10.27 1.60 -4.32
N SER A 264 10.27 1.95 -3.04
CA SER A 264 10.55 1.01 -1.95
C SER A 264 9.36 0.08 -1.75
N ASP A 265 9.62 -1.19 -1.49
CA ASP A 265 8.62 -2.23 -1.27
C ASP A 265 8.83 -2.98 0.07
N GLU A 266 9.83 -2.59 0.83
CA GLU A 266 10.15 -3.23 2.11
C GLU A 266 9.15 -2.85 3.20
N GLY A 267 8.75 -3.85 3.99
CA GLY A 267 7.81 -3.68 5.11
C GLY A 267 6.37 -3.42 4.70
N THR A 268 6.00 -3.56 3.41
CA THR A 268 4.62 -3.40 2.92
C THR A 268 4.08 -4.69 2.31
N GLU A 269 2.76 -4.93 2.42
CA GLU A 269 2.14 -6.12 1.82
C GLU A 269 1.86 -5.98 0.30
N ALA A 270 1.72 -4.74 -0.20
CA ALA A 270 1.31 -4.45 -1.57
C ALA A 270 2.19 -3.40 -2.26
N ASN A 271 3.42 -3.20 -1.80
CA ASN A 271 4.39 -2.21 -2.30
C ASN A 271 3.92 -0.75 -2.19
N VAL A 272 2.85 -0.50 -1.44
CA VAL A 272 2.30 0.82 -1.13
C VAL A 272 1.70 0.79 0.26
N SER A 273 1.73 1.90 0.97
CA SER A 273 1.13 2.03 2.30
C SER A 273 -0.11 2.92 2.23
N PRO A 274 -1.30 2.40 2.55
CA PRO A 274 -2.50 3.23 2.58
C PRO A 274 -2.44 4.20 3.76
N ILE A 275 -2.71 5.47 3.50
CA ILE A 275 -2.82 6.52 4.51
C ILE A 275 -4.11 7.30 4.30
N PHE A 276 -4.55 8.00 5.32
CA PHE A 276 -5.70 8.89 5.24
C PHE A 276 -5.29 10.32 5.56
N THR A 277 -5.73 11.26 4.73
CA THR A 277 -5.57 12.69 4.98
C THR A 277 -6.50 13.17 6.07
N GLU A 278 -6.33 14.42 6.50
CA GLU A 278 -7.21 15.06 7.47
C GLU A 278 -8.69 15.11 7.03
N ASN A 279 -8.93 15.22 5.73
CA ASN A 279 -10.27 15.19 5.14
C ASN A 279 -10.85 13.78 5.05
N GLY A 280 -10.05 12.76 5.39
CA GLY A 280 -10.44 11.36 5.37
C GLY A 280 -10.41 10.73 3.98
N GLU A 281 -9.71 11.33 3.04
CA GLU A 281 -9.44 10.76 1.72
C GLU A 281 -8.30 9.75 1.82
N MET A 282 -8.43 8.63 1.10
CA MET A 282 -7.41 7.59 1.09
C MET A 282 -6.35 7.88 0.02
N TYR A 283 -5.10 7.88 0.45
CA TYR A 283 -3.93 7.96 -0.42
C TYR A 283 -3.05 6.73 -0.23
N TYR A 284 -2.31 6.39 -1.28
CA TYR A 284 -1.23 5.41 -1.20
C TYR A 284 0.11 6.14 -1.13
N PHE A 285 0.84 5.89 -0.07
CA PHE A 285 2.19 6.38 0.15
C PHE A 285 3.21 5.39 -0.41
N THR A 286 4.26 5.92 -1.07
CA THR A 286 5.43 5.15 -1.51
C THR A 286 6.65 6.06 -1.50
N ASP A 287 7.71 5.69 -0.80
CA ASP A 287 9.00 6.36 -0.90
C ASP A 287 9.84 5.81 -2.05
N PHE A 288 10.77 6.63 -2.54
CA PHE A 288 11.67 6.29 -3.62
C PHE A 288 13.12 6.35 -3.14
N THR A 289 13.86 5.32 -3.45
CA THR A 289 15.27 5.16 -3.11
C THR A 289 16.17 5.13 -4.35
N SER A 290 17.47 5.21 -4.11
CA SER A 290 18.49 5.13 -5.16
C SER A 290 18.51 3.72 -5.80
N PRO A 291 18.72 3.62 -7.12
CA PRO A 291 18.97 2.33 -7.78
C PRO A 291 20.35 1.73 -7.44
N LYS A 292 21.14 2.39 -6.59
CA LYS A 292 22.46 1.93 -6.16
C LYS A 292 22.33 1.18 -4.84
N GLU A 293 22.71 -0.08 -4.83
CA GLU A 293 22.69 -0.93 -3.63
C GLU A 293 23.48 -0.29 -2.46
N GLY A 294 22.95 -0.41 -1.25
CA GLY A 294 23.56 0.08 -0.01
C GLY A 294 23.52 1.60 0.16
N VAL A 295 22.63 2.28 -0.56
CA VAL A 295 22.35 3.70 -0.36
C VAL A 295 20.95 3.85 0.19
N ASP A 296 20.83 3.96 1.52
CA ASP A 296 19.57 4.11 2.24
C ASP A 296 19.15 5.59 2.30
N SER A 297 19.16 6.25 1.13
CA SER A 297 18.82 7.67 0.98
C SER A 297 17.52 7.82 0.21
N MET A 298 16.55 8.47 0.82
CA MET A 298 15.28 8.80 0.18
C MET A 298 15.49 9.90 -0.87
N LEU A 299 15.01 9.62 -2.10
CA LEU A 299 15.02 10.59 -3.20
C LEU A 299 13.72 11.41 -3.28
N GLY A 300 12.73 11.04 -2.49
CA GLY A 300 11.42 11.62 -2.43
C GLY A 300 10.37 10.56 -2.18
N TYR A 301 9.10 10.94 -2.18
CA TYR A 301 7.98 10.02 -2.00
C TYR A 301 6.76 10.49 -2.81
N SER A 302 5.85 9.58 -3.09
CA SER A 302 4.58 9.89 -3.76
C SER A 302 3.39 9.64 -2.85
N LEU A 303 2.37 10.48 -3.05
CA LEU A 303 1.02 10.27 -2.55
C LEU A 303 0.09 10.12 -3.75
N THR A 304 -0.54 8.97 -3.89
CA THR A 304 -1.49 8.69 -4.96
C THR A 304 -2.89 8.58 -4.38
N ASP A 305 -3.80 9.43 -4.83
CA ASP A 305 -5.22 9.39 -4.46
C ASP A 305 -5.83 8.05 -4.89
N GLY A 306 -6.38 7.31 -3.92
CA GLY A 306 -6.97 5.98 -4.12
C GLY A 306 -8.21 5.97 -5.03
N ARG A 307 -8.94 7.07 -5.15
CA ARG A 307 -10.14 7.18 -5.97
C ARG A 307 -9.83 7.60 -7.41
N THR A 308 -8.98 8.61 -7.58
CA THR A 308 -8.72 9.25 -8.87
C THR A 308 -7.48 8.75 -9.58
N GLY A 309 -6.54 8.16 -8.83
CA GLY A 309 -5.22 7.77 -9.32
C GLY A 309 -4.28 8.96 -9.56
N LYS A 310 -4.68 10.18 -9.21
CA LYS A 310 -3.80 11.33 -9.26
C LYS A 310 -2.67 11.17 -8.24
N ALA A 311 -1.45 11.37 -8.71
CA ALA A 311 -0.26 11.24 -7.87
C ALA A 311 0.51 12.56 -7.79
N THR A 312 0.99 12.87 -6.59
CA THR A 312 1.92 13.97 -6.33
C THR A 312 3.23 13.40 -5.82
N TYR A 313 4.33 13.85 -6.39
CA TYR A 313 5.68 13.50 -5.96
C TYR A 313 6.27 14.64 -5.15
N TYR A 314 6.73 14.31 -3.94
CA TYR A 314 7.35 15.26 -3.02
C TYR A 314 8.86 15.04 -3.03
N THR A 315 9.61 16.09 -3.37
CA THR A 315 11.07 16.04 -3.41
C THR A 315 11.69 16.17 -2.03
N GLY A 316 10.95 16.68 -1.05
CA GLY A 316 11.45 17.03 0.27
C GLY A 316 12.43 18.22 0.23
N ASN A 317 13.03 18.51 1.36
CA ASN A 317 14.10 19.51 1.43
C ASN A 317 15.39 18.87 0.84
N LEU A 318 15.80 19.34 -0.34
CA LEU A 318 16.99 18.83 -1.03
C LEU A 318 18.32 19.16 -0.32
N GLU A 319 18.30 20.04 0.68
CA GLU A 319 19.47 20.37 1.49
C GLU A 319 19.72 19.34 2.60
N ASP A 320 18.68 18.63 3.02
CA ASP A 320 18.74 17.58 4.03
C ASP A 320 18.76 16.20 3.38
N SER A 321 19.71 15.36 3.79
CA SER A 321 19.72 13.94 3.40
C SER A 321 18.76 13.17 4.27
N TYR A 322 17.60 12.79 3.74
CA TYR A 322 16.65 11.94 4.44
C TYR A 322 16.97 10.46 4.24
N MET A 323 16.87 9.72 5.31
CA MET A 323 16.88 8.27 5.32
C MET A 323 15.59 7.74 4.69
N ASP A 324 15.68 6.70 3.85
CA ASP A 324 14.52 6.03 3.28
C ASP A 324 13.85 5.05 4.26
N SER A 325 12.76 4.42 3.84
CA SER A 325 12.02 3.45 4.67
C SER A 325 12.87 2.25 5.05
N GLN A 326 13.77 1.80 4.18
CA GLN A 326 14.68 0.70 4.46
C GLN A 326 15.65 1.04 5.60
N GLY A 327 16.22 2.24 5.61
CA GLY A 327 17.04 2.72 6.70
C GLY A 327 16.28 2.77 8.04
N ALA A 328 15.03 3.21 8.03
CA ALA A 328 14.17 3.21 9.22
C ALA A 328 13.94 1.78 9.74
N LEU A 329 13.66 0.81 8.85
CA LEU A 329 13.49 -0.59 9.22
C LEU A 329 14.77 -1.20 9.81
N GLN A 330 15.93 -0.90 9.25
CA GLN A 330 17.24 -1.37 9.77
C GLN A 330 17.52 -0.87 11.20
N ILE A 331 17.14 0.38 11.50
CA ILE A 331 17.27 0.93 12.86
C ILE A 331 16.40 0.15 13.83
N ILE A 332 15.16 -0.16 13.47
CA ILE A 332 14.24 -0.95 14.28
C ILE A 332 14.79 -2.35 14.53
N GLU A 333 15.24 -3.03 13.48
CA GLU A 333 15.83 -4.37 13.59
C GLU A 333 17.05 -4.39 14.51
N LYS A 334 17.93 -3.40 14.37
CA LYS A 334 19.11 -3.25 15.23
C LYS A 334 18.73 -2.99 16.69
N LYS A 335 17.70 -2.14 16.92
CA LYS A 335 17.22 -1.80 18.27
C LYS A 335 16.62 -3.01 18.97
N PHE A 336 15.91 -3.86 18.24
CA PHE A 336 15.17 -5.00 18.79
C PHE A 336 15.72 -6.37 18.37
N ILE A 337 17.00 -6.44 18.02
CA ILE A 337 17.65 -7.65 17.49
C ILE A 337 17.51 -8.87 18.42
N GLU A 338 17.63 -8.67 19.72
CA GLU A 338 17.50 -9.74 20.72
C GLU A 338 16.06 -10.26 20.82
N LYS A 339 15.08 -9.40 20.55
CA LYS A 339 13.65 -9.71 20.59
C LYS A 339 13.13 -10.29 19.28
N LYS A 340 13.91 -10.18 18.18
CA LYS A 340 13.52 -10.57 16.82
C LYS A 340 12.23 -9.87 16.36
N TRP A 341 12.10 -8.61 16.70
CA TRP A 341 11.00 -7.78 16.25
C TRP A 341 11.37 -7.06 14.96
N SER A 342 10.40 -6.81 14.09
CA SER A 342 10.56 -6.13 12.82
C SER A 342 9.56 -4.99 12.67
N GLY A 343 9.95 -3.94 11.96
CA GLY A 343 9.04 -2.88 11.54
C GLY A 343 8.16 -3.33 10.37
N GLU A 344 6.95 -2.80 10.30
CA GLU A 344 6.00 -3.04 9.22
C GLU A 344 5.33 -1.72 8.82
N MET A 345 5.11 -1.52 7.53
CA MET A 345 4.41 -0.37 7.01
C MET A 345 4.99 0.99 7.49
N PRO A 346 6.27 1.29 7.20
CA PRO A 346 6.83 2.59 7.52
C PRO A 346 6.15 3.68 6.68
N VAL A 347 5.72 4.76 7.32
CA VAL A 347 5.11 5.92 6.66
C VAL A 347 5.78 7.19 7.16
N LEU A 348 6.13 8.06 6.23
CA LEU A 348 6.71 9.36 6.53
C LEU A 348 5.61 10.38 6.84
N TYR A 349 5.75 11.06 7.97
CA TYR A 349 4.90 12.16 8.39
C TYR A 349 5.75 13.40 8.71
N ASN A 350 5.14 14.56 8.64
CA ASN A 350 5.70 15.78 9.19
C ASN A 350 5.13 15.99 10.60
N PHE A 351 5.85 15.51 11.62
CA PHE A 351 5.50 15.69 13.02
C PHE A 351 6.28 16.88 13.60
N TYR A 352 5.56 17.87 14.11
CA TYR A 352 6.16 19.05 14.77
C TYR A 352 7.20 19.80 13.92
N GLY A 353 7.07 19.76 12.59
CA GLY A 353 8.01 20.37 11.65
C GLY A 353 9.19 19.48 11.24
N GLU A 354 9.27 18.25 11.72
CA GLU A 354 10.29 17.27 11.41
C GLU A 354 9.74 16.11 10.57
N ALA A 355 10.43 15.78 9.47
CA ALA A 355 10.11 14.59 8.69
C ALA A 355 10.51 13.35 9.49
N SER A 356 9.53 12.54 9.90
CA SER A 356 9.74 11.38 10.76
C SER A 356 9.01 10.15 10.26
N TRP A 357 9.67 9.00 10.33
CA TRP A 357 9.10 7.70 10.02
C TRP A 357 8.31 7.15 11.20
N LEU A 358 7.02 6.95 11.06
CA LEU A 358 6.20 6.18 11.99
C LEU A 358 6.10 4.74 11.49
N THR A 359 6.54 3.80 12.31
CA THR A 359 6.60 2.39 11.95
C THR A 359 6.07 1.52 13.09
N PRO A 360 4.95 0.80 12.89
CA PRO A 360 4.52 -0.25 13.81
C PRO A 360 5.54 -1.38 13.87
N VAL A 361 5.78 -1.93 15.06
CA VAL A 361 6.77 -3.00 15.31
C VAL A 361 6.05 -4.27 15.73
N LEU A 362 6.27 -5.35 15.00
CA LEU A 362 5.68 -6.66 15.24
C LEU A 362 6.73 -7.66 15.74
N ASP A 363 6.29 -8.63 16.54
CA ASP A 363 7.09 -9.81 16.84
C ASP A 363 7.06 -10.84 15.71
N SER A 364 7.83 -11.91 15.83
CA SER A 364 7.90 -12.99 14.84
C SER A 364 6.56 -13.72 14.59
N ASN A 365 5.59 -13.58 15.49
CA ASN A 365 4.24 -14.14 15.35
C ASN A 365 3.25 -13.13 14.77
N GLY A 366 3.69 -11.92 14.45
CA GLY A 366 2.88 -10.84 13.90
C GLY A 366 2.00 -10.14 14.94
N PHE A 367 2.41 -10.18 16.24
CA PHE A 367 1.76 -9.37 17.26
C PHE A 367 2.41 -8.00 17.36
N LEU A 368 1.59 -6.97 17.42
CA LEU A 368 2.03 -5.59 17.61
C LEU A 368 2.65 -5.43 19.00
N GLN A 369 3.87 -4.92 19.04
CA GLN A 369 4.65 -4.71 20.25
C GLN A 369 4.73 -3.23 20.63
N ASN A 370 5.04 -2.37 19.68
CA ASN A 370 5.08 -0.92 19.87
C ASN A 370 4.99 -0.17 18.54
N TYR A 371 4.97 1.16 18.62
CA TYR A 371 5.10 2.09 17.50
C TYR A 371 6.41 2.84 17.62
N PHE A 372 7.21 2.80 16.59
CA PHE A 372 8.53 3.41 16.54
C PHE A 372 8.48 4.69 15.69
N ILE A 373 9.00 5.78 16.19
CA ILE A 373 9.20 7.01 15.43
C ILE A 373 10.68 7.32 15.37
N VAL A 374 11.17 7.63 14.18
CA VAL A 374 12.55 8.04 13.95
C VAL A 374 12.60 9.20 12.98
N SER A 375 13.36 10.26 13.29
CA SER A 375 13.57 11.38 12.37
C SER A 375 14.28 10.89 11.11
N ALA A 376 13.77 11.30 9.95
CA ALA A 376 14.37 10.96 8.67
C ALA A 376 15.72 11.67 8.45
N ALA A 377 15.87 12.86 9.00
CA ALA A 377 17.11 13.66 8.89
C ALA A 377 18.13 13.29 9.98
N ASN A 378 17.70 12.92 11.18
CA ASN A 378 18.56 12.61 12.30
C ASN A 378 18.19 11.29 13.00
N PRO A 379 18.80 10.16 12.62
CA PRO A 379 18.49 8.85 13.18
C PRO A 379 18.72 8.71 14.71
N GLU A 380 19.44 9.66 15.32
CA GLU A 380 19.62 9.69 16.76
C GLU A 380 18.35 10.13 17.51
N ILE A 381 17.46 10.83 16.81
CA ILE A 381 16.12 11.13 17.33
C ILE A 381 15.22 9.94 17.02
N SER A 382 15.12 9.01 17.96
CA SER A 382 14.25 7.86 17.83
C SER A 382 13.58 7.52 19.16
N VAL A 383 12.27 7.26 19.09
CA VAL A 383 11.43 6.94 20.25
C VAL A 383 10.50 5.77 19.93
N TYR A 384 9.94 5.14 20.94
CA TYR A 384 8.89 4.17 20.76
C TYR A 384 7.90 4.19 21.93
N GLY A 385 6.63 3.94 21.63
CA GLY A 385 5.54 3.90 22.61
C GLY A 385 4.58 2.75 22.34
N ASN A 386 3.74 2.42 23.30
CA ASN A 386 2.75 1.34 23.15
C ASN A 386 1.58 1.74 22.25
N THR A 387 1.37 3.03 22.07
CA THR A 387 0.37 3.60 21.18
C THR A 387 1.01 4.66 20.27
N PRO A 388 0.40 4.98 19.10
CA PRO A 388 0.90 6.05 18.23
C PRO A 388 0.98 7.39 18.96
N ASN A 389 -0.02 7.72 19.77
CA ASN A 389 -0.08 8.99 20.51
C ASN A 389 0.97 9.06 21.62
N GLU A 390 1.31 7.94 22.26
CA GLU A 390 2.42 7.88 23.22
C GLU A 390 3.76 8.11 22.51
N ALA A 391 3.98 7.45 21.37
CA ALA A 391 5.17 7.65 20.56
C ALA A 391 5.30 9.10 20.08
N LEU A 392 4.20 9.74 19.62
CA LEU A 392 4.18 11.15 19.22
C LEU A 392 4.56 12.11 20.36
N LYS A 393 4.07 11.89 21.57
CA LYS A 393 4.44 12.70 22.74
C LYS A 393 5.94 12.56 23.10
N LEU A 394 6.47 11.35 22.99
CA LEU A 394 7.88 11.10 23.22
C LEU A 394 8.74 11.73 22.12
N ASP A 395 8.30 11.69 20.87
CA ASP A 395 8.96 12.32 19.73
C ASP A 395 9.03 13.85 19.92
N HIS A 396 7.91 14.49 20.24
CA HIS A 396 7.87 15.92 20.56
C HIS A 396 8.88 16.29 21.64
N THR A 397 8.95 15.47 22.72
CA THR A 397 9.90 15.69 23.80
C THR A 397 11.35 15.52 23.34
N ALA A 398 11.64 14.53 22.48
CA ALA A 398 12.97 14.29 21.96
C ALA A 398 13.42 15.42 21.03
N ILE A 399 12.56 15.90 20.15
CA ILE A 399 12.82 17.05 19.27
C ILE A 399 13.15 18.30 20.10
N GLN A 400 12.35 18.60 21.13
CA GLN A 400 12.57 19.76 22.00
C GLN A 400 13.91 19.70 22.78
N ARG A 401 14.42 18.49 23.04
CA ARG A 401 15.69 18.27 23.74
C ARG A 401 16.91 18.25 22.82
N GLY A 402 16.71 18.45 21.52
CA GLY A 402 17.81 18.49 20.55
C GLY A 402 18.44 17.13 20.24
N GLY A 403 17.66 16.05 20.29
CA GLY A 403 18.05 14.76 19.71
C GLY A 403 18.65 13.73 20.66
N SER A 404 18.21 13.65 21.92
CA SER A 404 18.53 12.50 22.75
C SER A 404 17.46 11.42 22.61
N THR A 405 17.88 10.16 22.38
CA THR A 405 16.99 8.99 22.41
C THR A 405 16.29 8.89 23.76
N VAL A 406 14.96 8.83 23.76
CA VAL A 406 14.17 8.58 24.98
C VAL A 406 13.70 7.13 24.93
N ASP A 407 14.28 6.28 25.77
CA ASP A 407 13.79 4.90 25.93
C ASP A 407 12.41 4.92 26.62
N GLY A 408 11.40 4.34 25.95
CA GLY A 408 9.99 4.43 26.27
C GLY A 408 9.51 3.69 27.51
N SER A 409 10.24 3.74 28.63
CA SER A 409 9.87 3.01 29.85
C SER A 409 9.26 3.85 30.98
N SER A 410 8.99 5.14 30.77
CA SER A 410 8.22 5.92 31.76
C SER A 410 7.42 7.05 31.11
N SER A 411 6.13 6.85 30.99
CA SER A 411 5.18 7.94 30.89
C SER A 411 5.18 8.70 32.22
N ALA A 412 6.13 9.61 32.41
CA ALA A 412 6.00 10.59 33.48
C ALA A 412 4.78 11.47 33.12
N GLU A 413 3.70 11.39 33.90
CA GLU A 413 2.59 12.32 33.79
C GLU A 413 3.14 13.75 33.79
N GLU A 414 3.01 14.46 32.68
CA GLU A 414 3.30 15.88 32.65
C GLU A 414 2.31 16.63 33.54
N LYS A 415 2.81 17.17 34.63
CA LYS A 415 2.04 18.09 35.49
C LYS A 415 2.55 19.50 35.25
N SER A 416 1.69 20.34 34.72
CA SER A 416 1.97 21.76 34.64
C SER A 416 1.95 22.37 36.06
N VAL A 417 3.10 22.89 36.48
CA VAL A 417 3.27 23.54 37.77
C VAL A 417 3.78 24.95 37.51
N SER A 418 3.12 25.95 38.13
CA SER A 418 3.55 27.35 38.05
C SER A 418 3.96 27.85 39.44
N GLY A 419 5.02 28.65 39.48
CA GLY A 419 5.54 29.22 40.69
C GLY A 419 6.89 29.90 40.49
N THR A 420 7.36 30.64 41.50
CA THR A 420 8.69 31.25 41.45
C THR A 420 9.77 30.21 41.83
N VAL A 421 10.78 30.02 40.98
CA VAL A 421 11.86 29.07 41.29
C VAL A 421 12.71 29.60 42.45
N VAL A 422 12.68 28.90 43.58
CA VAL A 422 13.46 29.24 44.77
C VAL A 422 14.84 28.58 44.74
N ARG A 423 14.91 27.35 44.22
CA ARG A 423 16.18 26.60 44.15
C ARG A 423 16.14 25.63 42.95
N VAL A 424 17.29 25.47 42.32
CA VAL A 424 17.55 24.50 41.25
C VAL A 424 18.60 23.50 41.72
N PHE A 425 18.32 22.21 41.58
CA PHE A 425 19.25 21.13 41.78
C PHE A 425 19.56 20.50 40.44
N LYS A 426 20.85 20.22 40.20
CA LYS A 426 21.31 19.51 39.00
C LYS A 426 22.07 18.29 39.46
N GLU A 427 21.67 17.14 38.99
CA GLU A 427 22.34 15.87 39.29
C GLU A 427 22.61 15.12 37.97
N ARG A 428 23.79 14.54 37.83
CA ARG A 428 24.13 13.72 36.67
C ARG A 428 23.73 12.29 36.95
N VAL A 429 22.80 11.74 36.14
CA VAL A 429 22.32 10.38 36.24
C VAL A 429 22.68 9.67 34.93
N GLY A 430 23.78 8.94 34.90
CA GLY A 430 24.36 8.36 33.68
C GLY A 430 24.79 9.47 32.71
N ASP A 431 24.26 9.44 31.48
CA ASP A 431 24.53 10.44 30.45
C ASP A 431 23.58 11.64 30.50
N PHE A 432 22.62 11.65 31.41
CA PHE A 432 21.62 12.72 31.55
C PHE A 432 21.91 13.63 32.73
N THR A 433 21.43 14.88 32.62
CA THR A 433 21.38 15.82 33.73
C THR A 433 19.93 15.96 34.20
N GLN A 434 19.64 15.43 35.38
CA GLN A 434 18.33 15.66 36.03
C GLN A 434 18.36 17.05 36.68
N VAL A 435 17.32 17.85 36.35
CA VAL A 435 17.13 19.18 36.93
C VAL A 435 15.86 19.19 37.76
N SER A 436 16.01 19.45 39.08
CA SER A 436 14.87 19.56 40.00
C SER A 436 14.69 21.03 40.41
N PHE A 437 13.47 21.49 40.43
CA PHE A 437 13.11 22.83 40.83
C PHE A 437 12.31 22.84 42.12
N LEU A 438 12.68 23.70 43.05
CA LEU A 438 11.88 24.02 44.24
C LEU A 438 11.13 25.32 43.92
N LEU A 439 9.81 25.26 43.97
CA LEU A 439 8.92 26.41 43.77
C LEU A 439 8.43 26.95 45.09
N ASP A 440 8.11 28.25 45.15
CA ASP A 440 7.66 28.95 46.37
C ASP A 440 6.20 28.66 46.73
N ASN A 441 5.42 28.11 45.83
CA ASN A 441 3.98 27.89 45.99
C ASN A 441 3.60 26.41 46.22
N LYS A 442 4.48 25.58 46.75
CA LYS A 442 4.24 24.20 47.16
C LYS A 442 3.40 23.33 46.27
#